data_a6ef615e72751f10b3b5393dcf18a290
#
_entry.id   a6ef615e72751f10b3b5393dcf18a290
#
_cell.length_a   1.000
_cell.length_b   1.000
_cell.length_c   1.000
_cell.angle_alpha   90.00
_cell.angle_beta   90.00
_cell.angle_gamma   90.00
#
_symmetry.space_group_name_H-M   'P 1'
#
loop_
_entity.id
_entity.type
_entity.pdbx_description
1 polymer ?
#
loop_
_entity_poly.entity_id
_entity_poly.type
_entity_poly.pdbx_seq_one_letter_code
_entity_poly.pdbx_strand_id
1 'polypeptide(L)'
;MSLHFQHITKHFIVNGTPLTVLQDIDLSLHAGELVAIIGASGCGKSTLLRLAAGIDTTERGRILIGERPVRGIPDDVSLVFQEPRLFPWLTVTDNIRLGMLNLNLSPAEVERRIAHYLQMMGLEGFADAWPHQLSGGMAQRVAIARGLVSTPRILLLDEPFGALDALTKQQLQARLAEIRQQTNLTILLVTHDVEEAVFLADRVVVMSPRPGRISRILPINLTYPRDRTSTALLEQRQAVSQALHLADAVEV
;
A
#
# COMPACT_ATOMS: atom_id res chain seq x y z
N MET A 1 -1.37 -1.12 14.92
CA MET A 1 -0.07 -1.79 15.16
C MET A 1 1.01 -1.01 14.44
N SER A 2 2.17 -0.74 15.07
CA SER A 2 3.26 0.03 14.45
C SER A 2 4.12 -0.83 13.53
N LEU A 3 4.77 -0.17 12.55
CA LEU A 3 5.75 -0.77 11.63
C LEU A 3 7.02 0.06 11.67
N HIS A 4 8.18 -0.58 11.85
CA HIS A 4 9.46 0.11 11.97
C HIS A 4 10.49 -0.51 11.02
N PHE A 5 11.11 0.33 10.22
CA PHE A 5 12.29 0.02 9.44
C PHE A 5 13.49 0.65 10.16
N GLN A 6 14.51 -0.12 10.49
CA GLN A 6 15.69 0.33 11.22
C GLN A 6 16.94 0.00 10.43
N HIS A 7 17.60 1.04 9.90
CA HIS A 7 18.85 0.97 9.12
C HIS A 7 18.81 -0.04 7.97
N ILE A 8 17.69 -0.07 7.21
CA ILE A 8 17.47 -1.04 6.15
C ILE A 8 18.39 -0.75 4.96
N THR A 9 19.21 -1.73 4.62
CA THR A 9 20.00 -1.73 3.38
C THR A 9 19.71 -3.02 2.59
N LYS A 10 19.45 -2.88 1.29
CA LYS A 10 19.09 -3.99 0.39
C LYS A 10 19.91 -3.94 -0.89
N HIS A 11 20.54 -5.06 -1.21
CA HIS A 11 21.26 -5.29 -2.47
C HIS A 11 20.58 -6.41 -3.27
N PHE A 12 20.69 -6.32 -4.58
CA PHE A 12 20.39 -7.43 -5.49
C PHE A 12 21.64 -7.74 -6.31
N ILE A 13 21.80 -9.00 -6.70
CA ILE A 13 22.87 -9.39 -7.62
C ILE A 13 22.32 -9.30 -9.04
N VAL A 14 22.87 -8.41 -9.84
CA VAL A 14 22.52 -8.24 -11.26
C VAL A 14 23.77 -8.51 -12.10
N ASN A 15 23.72 -9.52 -12.94
CA ASN A 15 24.86 -9.94 -13.76
C ASN A 15 26.16 -10.16 -12.95
N GLY A 16 26.03 -10.76 -11.75
CA GLY A 16 27.16 -11.02 -10.86
C GLY A 16 27.65 -9.82 -10.06
N THR A 17 27.08 -8.62 -10.26
CA THR A 17 27.49 -7.38 -9.56
C THR A 17 26.44 -6.97 -8.53
N PRO A 18 26.84 -6.61 -7.29
CA PRO A 18 25.92 -6.09 -6.29
C PRO A 18 25.36 -4.74 -6.71
N LEU A 19 24.04 -4.63 -6.76
CA LEU A 19 23.29 -3.39 -7.00
C LEU A 19 22.59 -2.97 -5.73
N THR A 20 23.00 -1.87 -5.11
CA THR A 20 22.32 -1.30 -3.94
C THR A 20 21.00 -0.67 -4.37
N VAL A 21 19.88 -1.19 -3.87
CA VAL A 21 18.54 -0.67 -4.19
C VAL A 21 18.03 0.23 -3.07
N LEU A 22 18.24 -0.16 -1.80
CA LEU A 22 17.89 0.64 -0.62
C LEU A 22 19.15 0.85 0.21
N GLN A 23 19.31 2.05 0.77
CA GLN A 23 20.45 2.38 1.60
C GLN A 23 20.03 3.17 2.84
N ASP A 24 20.25 2.54 4.00
CA ASP A 24 20.07 3.13 5.34
C ASP A 24 18.70 3.78 5.53
N ILE A 25 17.62 3.00 5.28
CA ILE A 25 16.25 3.45 5.45
C ILE A 25 15.85 3.32 6.91
N ASP A 26 15.52 4.46 7.53
CA ASP A 26 14.89 4.56 8.85
C ASP A 26 13.51 5.18 8.72
N LEU A 27 12.47 4.41 9.02
CA LEU A 27 11.08 4.86 8.95
C LEU A 27 10.23 4.15 10.00
N SER A 28 9.41 4.90 10.69
CA SER A 28 8.44 4.35 11.64
C SER A 28 7.03 4.82 11.30
N LEU A 29 6.09 3.87 11.27
CA LEU A 29 4.65 4.13 11.18
C LEU A 29 4.02 3.86 12.54
N HIS A 30 3.21 4.78 13.02
CA HIS A 30 2.41 4.60 14.22
C HIS A 30 1.14 3.77 13.94
N ALA A 31 0.58 3.18 14.98
CA ALA A 31 -0.68 2.45 14.83
C ALA A 31 -1.79 3.37 14.32
N GLY A 32 -2.51 2.92 13.27
CA GLY A 32 -3.57 3.69 12.62
C GLY A 32 -3.08 4.80 11.69
N GLU A 33 -1.77 4.97 11.51
CA GLU A 33 -1.20 5.97 10.60
C GLU A 33 -1.22 5.48 9.15
N LEU A 34 -1.47 6.39 8.20
CA LEU A 34 -1.24 6.18 6.79
C LEU A 34 -0.02 6.99 6.34
N VAL A 35 1.01 6.29 5.93
CA VAL A 35 2.22 6.90 5.34
C VAL A 35 2.25 6.57 3.86
N ALA A 36 2.40 7.58 3.00
CA ALA A 36 2.63 7.39 1.59
C ALA A 36 4.12 7.55 1.26
N ILE A 37 4.65 6.68 0.42
CA ILE A 37 6.01 6.77 -0.12
C ILE A 37 5.90 7.14 -1.59
N ILE A 38 6.58 8.23 -1.97
CA ILE A 38 6.71 8.69 -3.36
C ILE A 38 8.19 8.76 -3.75
N GLY A 39 8.47 8.74 -5.05
CA GLY A 39 9.82 8.83 -5.59
C GLY A 39 9.89 8.29 -7.01
N ALA A 40 11.03 8.47 -7.67
CA ALA A 40 11.26 8.02 -9.03
C ALA A 40 11.03 6.50 -9.21
N SER A 41 10.75 6.08 -10.45
CA SER A 41 10.65 4.65 -10.77
C SER A 41 11.99 3.95 -10.48
N GLY A 42 11.91 2.77 -9.86
CA GLY A 42 13.10 1.97 -9.54
C GLY A 42 13.92 2.44 -8.33
N CYS A 43 13.47 3.45 -7.55
CA CYS A 43 14.16 3.87 -6.32
C CYS A 43 14.01 2.89 -5.13
N GLY A 44 13.23 1.80 -5.26
CA GLY A 44 13.12 0.76 -4.24
C GLY A 44 11.84 0.75 -3.42
N LYS A 45 10.80 1.54 -3.76
CA LYS A 45 9.53 1.62 -3.03
C LYS A 45 8.85 0.26 -2.86
N SER A 46 8.65 -0.47 -3.96
CA SER A 46 8.05 -1.82 -3.93
C SER A 46 8.96 -2.83 -3.20
N THR A 47 10.27 -2.64 -3.26
CA THR A 47 11.22 -3.46 -2.48
C THR A 47 10.99 -3.25 -0.98
N LEU A 48 10.79 -2.01 -0.54
CA LEU A 48 10.50 -1.72 0.87
C LEU A 48 9.20 -2.37 1.35
N LEU A 49 8.14 -2.36 0.51
CA LEU A 49 6.89 -3.08 0.81
C LEU A 49 7.11 -4.59 0.92
N ARG A 50 7.87 -5.20 0.00
CA ARG A 50 8.17 -6.64 0.00
C ARG A 50 8.95 -7.07 1.24
N LEU A 51 9.88 -6.23 1.69
CA LEU A 51 10.61 -6.44 2.94
C LEU A 51 9.65 -6.38 4.15
N ALA A 52 8.74 -5.39 4.21
CA ALA A 52 7.74 -5.27 5.28
C ALA A 52 6.76 -6.45 5.29
N ALA A 53 6.41 -6.99 4.11
CA ALA A 53 5.57 -8.17 3.97
C ALA A 53 6.29 -9.50 4.29
N GLY A 54 7.60 -9.46 4.56
CA GLY A 54 8.40 -10.67 4.83
C GLY A 54 8.60 -11.58 3.61
N ILE A 55 8.34 -11.06 2.39
CA ILE A 55 8.56 -11.77 1.12
C ILE A 55 10.04 -11.74 0.75
N ASP A 56 10.70 -10.63 1.06
CA ASP A 56 12.14 -10.44 0.88
C ASP A 56 12.83 -10.29 2.24
N THR A 57 14.14 -10.48 2.27
CA THR A 57 15.00 -10.28 3.45
C THR A 57 15.96 -9.12 3.21
N THR A 58 16.34 -8.44 4.28
CA THR A 58 17.35 -7.38 4.25
C THR A 58 18.71 -7.95 4.60
N GLU A 59 19.79 -7.40 4.02
CA GLU A 59 21.17 -7.76 4.39
C GLU A 59 21.64 -7.01 5.63
N ARG A 60 21.09 -5.81 5.87
CA ARG A 60 21.43 -5.00 7.04
C ARG A 60 20.17 -4.32 7.57
N GLY A 61 20.13 -4.14 8.88
CA GLY A 61 19.00 -3.55 9.59
C GLY A 61 17.96 -4.59 9.97
N ARG A 62 16.82 -4.14 10.43
CA ARG A 62 15.69 -4.99 10.83
C ARG A 62 14.36 -4.29 10.63
N ILE A 63 13.32 -5.07 10.39
CA ILE A 63 11.94 -4.59 10.32
C ILE A 63 11.18 -5.17 11.49
N LEU A 64 10.42 -4.32 12.19
CA LEU A 64 9.63 -4.71 13.34
C LEU A 64 8.16 -4.39 13.10
N ILE A 65 7.28 -5.30 13.51
CA ILE A 65 5.84 -5.10 13.63
C ILE A 65 5.51 -5.11 15.13
N GLY A 66 5.18 -3.93 15.66
CA GLY A 66 5.25 -3.71 17.11
C GLY A 66 6.68 -3.91 17.59
N GLU A 67 6.88 -4.87 18.48
CA GLU A 67 8.22 -5.25 18.99
C GLU A 67 8.78 -6.52 18.32
N ARG A 68 7.99 -7.17 17.46
CA ARG A 68 8.36 -8.46 16.84
C ARG A 68 9.13 -8.23 15.54
N PRO A 69 10.31 -8.83 15.34
CA PRO A 69 11.01 -8.78 14.07
C PRO A 69 10.24 -9.57 13.00
N VAL A 70 10.18 -9.02 11.79
CA VAL A 70 9.61 -9.70 10.62
C VAL A 70 10.52 -10.86 10.23
N ARG A 71 9.97 -12.07 10.32
CA ARG A 71 10.61 -13.33 9.90
C ARG A 71 9.61 -14.15 9.10
N GLY A 72 9.71 -14.11 7.78
CA GLY A 72 8.68 -14.66 6.89
C GLY A 72 7.43 -13.79 6.84
N ILE A 73 6.34 -14.31 6.28
CA ILE A 73 5.08 -13.57 6.05
C ILE A 73 4.29 -13.46 7.36
N PRO A 74 4.06 -12.24 7.90
CA PRO A 74 3.31 -12.07 9.14
C PRO A 74 1.80 -12.17 8.91
N ASP A 75 1.06 -12.81 9.81
CA ASP A 75 -0.40 -12.96 9.72
C ASP A 75 -1.16 -11.63 9.84
N ASP A 76 -0.57 -10.64 10.52
CA ASP A 76 -1.16 -9.31 10.75
C ASP A 76 -1.01 -8.35 9.56
N VAL A 77 -0.31 -8.77 8.49
CA VAL A 77 0.04 -7.93 7.34
C VAL A 77 -0.63 -8.44 6.07
N SER A 78 -1.19 -7.52 5.31
CA SER A 78 -1.70 -7.82 3.97
C SER A 78 -0.99 -6.95 2.94
N LEU A 79 -0.65 -7.52 1.78
CA LEU A 79 -0.02 -6.82 0.67
C LEU A 79 -0.91 -6.87 -0.57
N VAL A 80 -1.23 -5.70 -1.11
CA VAL A 80 -1.88 -5.52 -2.41
C VAL A 80 -0.82 -5.06 -3.40
N PHE A 81 -0.61 -5.84 -4.44
CA PHE A 81 0.35 -5.55 -5.50
C PHE A 81 -0.21 -4.56 -6.53
N GLN A 82 0.67 -3.95 -7.30
CA GLN A 82 0.33 -3.09 -8.42
C GLN A 82 -0.52 -3.85 -9.46
N GLU A 83 -0.12 -5.08 -9.80
CA GLU A 83 -0.94 -6.00 -10.57
C GLU A 83 -1.92 -6.73 -9.63
N PRO A 84 -3.19 -6.94 -10.00
CA PRO A 84 -4.19 -7.58 -9.13
C PRO A 84 -3.84 -9.00 -8.69
N ARG A 85 -3.08 -9.74 -9.50
CA ARG A 85 -2.64 -11.13 -9.25
C ARG A 85 -3.80 -12.02 -8.78
N LEU A 86 -4.92 -11.93 -9.49
CA LEU A 86 -6.05 -12.82 -9.25
C LEU A 86 -5.74 -14.21 -9.82
N PHE A 87 -6.21 -15.23 -9.12
CA PHE A 87 -6.12 -16.59 -9.63
C PHE A 87 -7.14 -16.78 -10.76
N PRO A 88 -6.71 -17.02 -12.01
CA PRO A 88 -7.60 -17.00 -13.18
C PRO A 88 -8.62 -18.13 -13.20
N TRP A 89 -8.41 -19.17 -12.41
CA TRP A 89 -9.31 -20.33 -12.24
C TRP A 89 -10.24 -20.24 -11.03
N LEU A 90 -10.31 -19.09 -10.38
CA LEU A 90 -11.22 -18.79 -9.26
C LEU A 90 -12.16 -17.65 -9.62
N THR A 91 -13.39 -17.69 -9.13
CA THR A 91 -14.33 -16.59 -9.23
C THR A 91 -13.88 -15.38 -8.41
N VAL A 92 -14.56 -14.23 -8.55
CA VAL A 92 -14.35 -13.06 -7.69
C VAL A 92 -14.53 -13.42 -6.22
N THR A 93 -15.63 -14.10 -5.89
CA THR A 93 -15.92 -14.60 -4.54
C THR A 93 -14.79 -15.44 -3.99
N ASP A 94 -14.31 -16.42 -4.77
CA ASP A 94 -13.27 -17.33 -4.31
C ASP A 94 -11.91 -16.64 -4.22
N ASN A 95 -11.60 -15.70 -5.12
CA ASN A 95 -10.41 -14.87 -4.98
C ASN A 95 -10.41 -14.05 -3.68
N ILE A 96 -11.55 -13.48 -3.28
CA ILE A 96 -11.67 -12.76 -2.00
C ILE A 96 -11.52 -13.74 -0.83
N ARG A 97 -12.16 -14.92 -0.89
CA ARG A 97 -12.10 -15.99 0.12
C ARG A 97 -10.68 -16.39 0.48
N LEU A 98 -9.74 -16.37 -0.49
CA LEU A 98 -8.33 -16.69 -0.26
C LEU A 98 -7.68 -15.83 0.84
N GLY A 99 -8.11 -14.58 1.00
CA GLY A 99 -7.60 -13.70 2.06
C GLY A 99 -7.89 -14.20 3.47
N MET A 100 -8.78 -15.19 3.64
CA MET A 100 -9.20 -15.73 4.95
C MET A 100 -8.76 -17.18 5.20
N LEU A 101 -7.98 -17.80 4.29
CA LEU A 101 -7.63 -19.23 4.37
C LEU A 101 -6.95 -19.62 5.70
N ASN A 102 -6.17 -18.72 6.28
CA ASN A 102 -5.43 -18.97 7.52
C ASN A 102 -6.23 -18.57 8.77
N LEU A 103 -7.48 -18.11 8.61
CA LEU A 103 -8.32 -17.68 9.71
C LEU A 103 -9.28 -18.81 10.11
N ASN A 104 -9.38 -19.06 11.40
CA ASN A 104 -10.35 -20.05 11.92
C ASN A 104 -11.74 -19.40 12.06
N LEU A 105 -12.42 -19.20 10.93
CA LEU A 105 -13.75 -18.58 10.85
C LEU A 105 -14.83 -19.62 10.55
N SER A 106 -16.04 -19.41 11.05
CA SER A 106 -17.19 -20.22 10.64
C SER A 106 -17.56 -19.93 9.18
N PRO A 107 -18.16 -20.90 8.45
CA PRO A 107 -18.63 -20.67 7.08
C PRO A 107 -19.55 -19.45 6.95
N ALA A 108 -20.45 -19.25 7.90
CA ALA A 108 -21.37 -18.11 7.92
C ALA A 108 -20.63 -16.77 8.05
N GLU A 109 -19.56 -16.71 8.85
CA GLU A 109 -18.74 -15.51 8.98
C GLU A 109 -17.92 -15.23 7.72
N VAL A 110 -17.40 -16.26 7.05
CA VAL A 110 -16.71 -16.13 5.76
C VAL A 110 -17.64 -15.51 4.72
N GLU A 111 -18.85 -16.06 4.55
CA GLU A 111 -19.82 -15.55 3.57
C GLU A 111 -20.27 -14.12 3.91
N ARG A 112 -20.48 -13.80 5.19
CA ARG A 112 -20.83 -12.45 5.64
C ARG A 112 -19.75 -11.44 5.26
N ARG A 113 -18.49 -11.78 5.49
CA ARG A 113 -17.35 -10.91 5.14
C ARG A 113 -17.24 -10.72 3.63
N ILE A 114 -17.35 -11.78 2.84
CA ILE A 114 -17.32 -11.71 1.39
C ILE A 114 -18.43 -10.78 0.88
N ALA A 115 -19.65 -10.97 1.31
CA ALA A 115 -20.79 -10.14 0.92
C ALA A 115 -20.55 -8.66 1.26
N HIS A 116 -20.03 -8.38 2.46
CA HIS A 116 -19.66 -7.02 2.88
C HIS A 116 -18.64 -6.37 1.96
N TYR A 117 -17.55 -7.08 1.63
CA TYR A 117 -16.50 -6.51 0.77
C TYR A 117 -16.91 -6.45 -0.71
N LEU A 118 -17.74 -7.35 -1.21
CA LEU A 118 -18.35 -7.24 -2.54
C LEU A 118 -19.19 -5.96 -2.64
N GLN A 119 -20.06 -5.71 -1.66
CA GLN A 119 -20.85 -4.48 -1.59
C GLN A 119 -19.99 -3.23 -1.48
N MET A 120 -19.03 -3.24 -0.57
CA MET A 120 -18.11 -2.11 -0.36
C MET A 120 -17.36 -1.73 -1.63
N MET A 121 -16.97 -2.72 -2.45
CA MET A 121 -16.24 -2.53 -3.70
C MET A 121 -17.13 -2.35 -4.93
N GLY A 122 -18.46 -2.40 -4.77
CA GLY A 122 -19.42 -2.33 -5.89
C GLY A 122 -19.24 -3.48 -6.87
N LEU A 123 -19.10 -4.70 -6.36
CA LEU A 123 -18.82 -5.92 -7.12
C LEU A 123 -19.93 -6.98 -6.96
N GLU A 124 -21.09 -6.65 -6.35
CA GLU A 124 -22.17 -7.63 -6.06
C GLU A 124 -22.63 -8.35 -7.34
N GLY A 125 -22.77 -7.63 -8.45
CA GLY A 125 -23.16 -8.20 -9.74
C GLY A 125 -22.09 -9.05 -10.43
N PHE A 126 -20.89 -9.15 -9.85
CA PHE A 126 -19.74 -9.86 -10.41
C PHE A 126 -19.19 -10.95 -9.49
N ALA A 127 -19.94 -11.34 -8.48
CA ALA A 127 -19.52 -12.32 -7.47
C ALA A 127 -19.02 -13.64 -8.10
N ASP A 128 -19.75 -14.14 -9.11
CA ASP A 128 -19.46 -15.40 -9.81
C ASP A 128 -18.62 -15.19 -11.10
N ALA A 129 -18.22 -13.96 -11.40
CA ALA A 129 -17.40 -13.68 -12.58
C ALA A 129 -15.96 -14.20 -12.42
N TRP A 130 -15.34 -14.53 -13.54
CA TRP A 130 -13.93 -14.94 -13.61
C TRP A 130 -13.04 -13.72 -13.90
N PRO A 131 -11.76 -13.73 -13.51
CA PRO A 131 -10.86 -12.61 -13.73
C PRO A 131 -10.79 -12.09 -15.17
N HIS A 132 -10.88 -12.94 -16.16
CA HIS A 132 -10.87 -12.55 -17.58
C HIS A 132 -12.13 -11.78 -18.04
N GLN A 133 -13.19 -11.78 -17.22
CA GLN A 133 -14.44 -11.05 -17.47
C GLN A 133 -14.45 -9.66 -16.82
N LEU A 134 -13.39 -9.32 -16.07
CA LEU A 134 -13.29 -8.08 -15.34
C LEU A 134 -12.48 -7.02 -16.09
N SER A 135 -12.85 -5.76 -15.93
CA SER A 135 -11.95 -4.67 -16.29
C SER A 135 -10.74 -4.64 -15.34
N GLY A 136 -9.63 -4.00 -15.75
CA GLY A 136 -8.45 -3.87 -14.88
C GLY A 136 -8.78 -3.21 -13.52
N GLY A 137 -9.66 -2.21 -13.54
CA GLY A 137 -10.14 -1.54 -12.32
C GLY A 137 -10.99 -2.45 -11.42
N MET A 138 -11.84 -3.31 -12.00
CA MET A 138 -12.60 -4.29 -11.23
C MET A 138 -11.68 -5.34 -10.62
N ALA A 139 -10.71 -5.85 -11.38
CA ALA A 139 -9.72 -6.79 -10.87
C ALA A 139 -8.92 -6.21 -9.70
N GLN A 140 -8.55 -4.94 -9.77
CA GLN A 140 -7.85 -4.25 -8.68
C GLN A 140 -8.74 -4.10 -7.44
N ARG A 141 -10.04 -3.80 -7.60
CA ARG A 141 -10.98 -3.78 -6.47
C ARG A 141 -11.12 -5.14 -5.80
N VAL A 142 -11.13 -6.24 -6.56
CA VAL A 142 -11.09 -7.61 -6.01
C VAL A 142 -9.80 -7.86 -5.23
N ALA A 143 -8.64 -7.43 -5.74
CA ALA A 143 -7.36 -7.58 -5.04
C ALA A 143 -7.33 -6.80 -3.71
N ILE A 144 -7.89 -5.59 -3.67
CA ILE A 144 -8.03 -4.80 -2.44
C ILE A 144 -9.00 -5.48 -1.46
N ALA A 145 -10.16 -5.96 -1.94
CA ALA A 145 -11.10 -6.72 -1.12
C ALA A 145 -10.45 -7.96 -0.49
N ARG A 146 -9.70 -8.73 -1.29
CA ARG A 146 -8.92 -9.88 -0.82
C ARG A 146 -7.91 -9.50 0.26
N GLY A 147 -7.25 -8.34 0.13
CA GLY A 147 -6.30 -7.84 1.12
C GLY A 147 -6.94 -7.39 2.42
N LEU A 148 -8.17 -6.88 2.37
CA LEU A 148 -8.89 -6.33 3.53
C LEU A 148 -9.75 -7.36 4.27
N VAL A 149 -10.19 -8.43 3.60
CA VAL A 149 -11.19 -9.38 4.15
C VAL A 149 -10.69 -10.13 5.37
N SER A 150 -9.36 -10.30 5.51
CA SER A 150 -8.72 -10.84 6.71
C SER A 150 -8.73 -9.90 7.90
N THR A 151 -9.13 -8.64 7.71
CA THR A 151 -9.04 -7.57 8.73
C THR A 151 -7.60 -7.40 9.27
N PRO A 152 -6.61 -7.14 8.38
CA PRO A 152 -5.21 -7.04 8.78
C PRO A 152 -5.01 -5.82 9.69
N ARG A 153 -3.93 -5.83 10.48
CA ARG A 153 -3.52 -4.67 11.28
C ARG A 153 -2.65 -3.70 10.50
N ILE A 154 -1.96 -4.21 9.49
CA ILE A 154 -1.12 -3.42 8.57
C ILE A 154 -1.50 -3.79 7.13
N LEU A 155 -1.79 -2.79 6.33
CA LEU A 155 -2.06 -2.93 4.90
C LEU A 155 -0.93 -2.25 4.11
N LEU A 156 -0.30 -3.01 3.25
CA LEU A 156 0.74 -2.56 2.34
C LEU A 156 0.13 -2.46 0.93
N LEU A 157 0.26 -1.29 0.30
CA LEU A 157 -0.36 -1.00 -0.99
C LEU A 157 0.71 -0.55 -1.98
N ASP A 158 0.92 -1.32 -3.04
CA ASP A 158 1.85 -1.00 -4.12
C ASP A 158 1.08 -0.49 -5.34
N GLU A 159 1.06 0.84 -5.54
CA GLU A 159 0.36 1.55 -6.62
C GLU A 159 -1.10 1.05 -6.87
N PRO A 160 -1.93 0.95 -5.82
CA PRO A 160 -3.19 0.20 -5.88
C PRO A 160 -4.26 0.84 -6.77
N PHE A 161 -4.08 2.10 -7.17
CA PHE A 161 -5.09 2.85 -7.92
C PHE A 161 -4.64 3.18 -9.35
N GLY A 162 -3.47 2.72 -9.78
CA GLY A 162 -2.88 3.06 -11.08
C GLY A 162 -3.71 2.60 -12.30
N ALA A 163 -4.43 1.47 -12.17
CA ALA A 163 -5.25 0.90 -13.24
C ALA A 163 -6.72 1.41 -13.25
N LEU A 164 -7.07 2.36 -12.37
CA LEU A 164 -8.44 2.85 -12.22
C LEU A 164 -8.69 4.13 -13.04
N ASP A 165 -9.91 4.26 -13.56
CA ASP A 165 -10.39 5.56 -14.05
C ASP A 165 -10.52 6.58 -12.89
N ALA A 166 -10.54 7.88 -13.23
CA ALA A 166 -10.48 8.95 -12.26
C ALA A 166 -11.61 8.91 -11.21
N LEU A 167 -12.85 8.60 -11.64
CA LEU A 167 -14.01 8.58 -10.75
C LEU A 167 -13.93 7.39 -9.78
N THR A 168 -13.69 6.19 -10.32
CA THR A 168 -13.52 4.97 -9.53
C THR A 168 -12.35 5.10 -8.53
N LYS A 169 -11.24 5.70 -8.97
CA LYS A 169 -10.08 5.99 -8.11
C LYS A 169 -10.48 6.86 -6.92
N GLN A 170 -11.18 7.97 -7.16
CA GLN A 170 -11.61 8.88 -6.10
C GLN A 170 -12.56 8.20 -5.11
N GLN A 171 -13.51 7.43 -5.59
CA GLN A 171 -14.45 6.69 -4.75
C GLN A 171 -13.73 5.66 -3.85
N LEU A 172 -12.80 4.91 -4.42
CA LEU A 172 -12.07 3.88 -3.69
C LEU A 172 -11.11 4.47 -2.65
N GLN A 173 -10.46 5.60 -2.98
CA GLN A 173 -9.63 6.35 -2.03
C GLN A 173 -10.45 6.88 -0.85
N ALA A 174 -11.64 7.43 -1.10
CA ALA A 174 -12.55 7.87 -0.03
C ALA A 174 -12.94 6.69 0.87
N ARG A 175 -13.29 5.54 0.28
CA ARG A 175 -13.61 4.31 1.02
C ARG A 175 -12.45 3.81 1.87
N LEU A 176 -11.23 3.82 1.34
CA LEU A 176 -10.03 3.42 2.08
C LEU A 176 -9.80 4.34 3.29
N ALA A 177 -10.00 5.65 3.12
CA ALA A 177 -9.91 6.61 4.22
C ALA A 177 -10.97 6.34 5.32
N GLU A 178 -12.22 6.04 4.94
CA GLU A 178 -13.30 5.66 5.86
C GLU A 178 -12.96 4.37 6.65
N ILE A 179 -12.53 3.32 5.94
CA ILE A 179 -12.13 2.03 6.56
C ILE A 179 -11.03 2.27 7.59
N ARG A 180 -10.00 3.02 7.22
CA ARG A 180 -8.88 3.32 8.11
C ARG A 180 -9.36 4.00 9.40
N GLN A 181 -10.22 5.01 9.30
CA GLN A 181 -10.76 5.72 10.47
C GLN A 181 -11.57 4.80 11.40
N GLN A 182 -12.33 3.87 10.82
CA GLN A 182 -13.20 2.96 11.59
C GLN A 182 -12.44 1.81 12.25
N THR A 183 -11.33 1.37 11.65
CA THR A 183 -10.63 0.12 12.03
C THR A 183 -9.26 0.32 12.67
N ASN A 184 -8.79 1.56 12.77
CA ASN A 184 -7.42 1.87 13.21
C ASN A 184 -6.33 1.11 12.40
N LEU A 185 -6.59 0.91 11.10
CA LEU A 185 -5.72 0.22 10.17
C LEU A 185 -4.46 1.06 9.89
N THR A 186 -3.29 0.48 10.08
CA THR A 186 -2.02 1.11 9.68
C THR A 186 -1.78 0.82 8.20
N ILE A 187 -1.45 1.85 7.42
CA ILE A 187 -1.29 1.70 5.97
C ILE A 187 0.05 2.27 5.53
N LEU A 188 0.79 1.49 4.75
CA LEU A 188 1.93 1.96 3.97
C LEU A 188 1.57 1.91 2.48
N LEU A 189 1.44 3.08 1.89
CA LEU A 189 1.05 3.27 0.50
C LEU A 189 2.28 3.65 -0.34
N VAL A 190 2.55 2.93 -1.39
CA VAL A 190 3.49 3.34 -2.45
C VAL A 190 2.70 3.87 -3.62
N THR A 191 3.05 5.05 -4.09
CA THR A 191 2.45 5.67 -5.28
C THR A 191 3.43 6.62 -5.95
N HIS A 192 3.20 6.92 -7.23
CA HIS A 192 3.86 8.00 -7.95
C HIS A 192 2.97 9.25 -8.08
N ASP A 193 1.72 9.17 -7.62
CA ASP A 193 0.74 10.25 -7.70
C ASP A 193 0.76 11.09 -6.40
N VAL A 194 1.23 12.33 -6.54
CA VAL A 194 1.33 13.28 -5.43
C VAL A 194 -0.05 13.64 -4.85
N GLU A 195 -1.09 13.74 -5.69
CA GLU A 195 -2.44 14.04 -5.24
C GLU A 195 -2.98 12.91 -4.35
N GLU A 196 -2.78 11.68 -4.77
CA GLU A 196 -3.15 10.48 -4.02
C GLU A 196 -2.45 10.45 -2.65
N ALA A 197 -1.12 10.66 -2.65
CA ALA A 197 -0.33 10.69 -1.44
C ALA A 197 -0.84 11.76 -0.45
N VAL A 198 -1.05 13.00 -0.92
CA VAL A 198 -1.54 14.11 -0.08
C VAL A 198 -2.98 13.90 0.35
N PHE A 199 -3.83 13.31 -0.51
CA PHE A 199 -5.24 13.07 -0.15
C PHE A 199 -5.39 12.02 0.95
N LEU A 200 -4.54 10.97 0.96
CA LEU A 200 -4.70 9.82 1.85
C LEU A 200 -3.78 9.83 3.08
N ALA A 201 -2.56 10.38 2.97
CA ALA A 201 -1.55 10.14 3.99
C ALA A 201 -1.55 11.19 5.10
N ASP A 202 -1.10 10.78 6.29
CA ASP A 202 -0.76 11.68 7.39
C ASP A 202 0.66 12.24 7.22
N ARG A 203 1.53 11.44 6.61
CA ARG A 203 2.88 11.83 6.20
C ARG A 203 3.21 11.30 4.82
N VAL A 204 3.90 12.11 4.05
CA VAL A 204 4.47 11.71 2.76
C VAL A 204 5.98 11.61 2.90
N VAL A 205 6.51 10.44 2.56
CA VAL A 205 7.95 10.14 2.51
C VAL A 205 8.42 10.26 1.07
N VAL A 206 9.36 11.13 0.83
CA VAL A 206 10.01 11.31 -0.48
C VAL A 206 11.30 10.53 -0.50
N MET A 207 11.43 9.60 -1.46
CA MET A 207 12.66 8.84 -1.67
C MET A 207 13.48 9.42 -2.82
N SER A 208 14.80 9.46 -2.63
CA SER A 208 15.75 9.77 -3.70
C SER A 208 15.81 8.63 -4.73
N PRO A 209 16.29 8.91 -5.96
CA PRO A 209 16.68 7.88 -6.92
C PRO A 209 17.66 6.86 -6.32
N ARG A 210 17.97 5.81 -7.10
CA ARG A 210 18.81 4.69 -6.63
C ARG A 210 20.26 5.12 -6.34
N PRO A 211 20.85 4.71 -5.18
CA PRO A 211 20.24 3.91 -4.11
C PRO A 211 19.19 4.70 -3.35
N GLY A 212 17.98 4.11 -3.22
CA GLY A 212 16.87 4.77 -2.55
C GLY A 212 17.20 5.08 -1.09
N ARG A 213 17.03 6.34 -0.72
CA ARG A 213 17.16 6.87 0.64
C ARG A 213 15.93 7.73 0.94
N ILE A 214 15.62 7.94 2.19
CA ILE A 214 14.62 8.93 2.58
C ILE A 214 15.24 10.32 2.42
N SER A 215 14.75 11.09 1.45
CA SER A 215 15.16 12.46 1.21
C SER A 215 14.46 13.43 2.15
N ARG A 216 13.13 13.29 2.28
CA ARG A 216 12.28 14.13 3.15
C ARG A 216 11.10 13.35 3.67
N ILE A 217 10.59 13.79 4.83
CA ILE A 217 9.30 13.37 5.39
C ILE A 217 8.48 14.62 5.64
N LEU A 218 7.32 14.72 4.98
CA LEU A 218 6.43 15.87 5.09
C LEU A 218 5.14 15.45 5.83
N PRO A 219 4.81 16.09 6.96
CA PRO A 219 3.51 15.91 7.60
C PRO A 219 2.43 16.56 6.76
N ILE A 220 1.28 15.90 6.63
CA ILE A 220 0.09 16.43 5.97
C ILE A 220 -0.91 16.85 7.04
N ASN A 221 -0.91 18.14 7.37
CA ASN A 221 -1.70 18.71 8.45
C ASN A 221 -3.13 19.03 7.99
N LEU A 222 -3.82 18.06 7.39
CA LEU A 222 -5.19 18.18 6.91
C LEU A 222 -6.09 17.18 7.63
N THR A 223 -7.21 17.63 8.17
CA THR A 223 -8.21 16.79 8.81
C THR A 223 -9.07 16.06 7.79
N TYR A 224 -9.62 14.90 8.15
CA TYR A 224 -10.62 14.20 7.35
C TYR A 224 -12.04 14.64 7.71
N PRO A 225 -12.99 14.65 6.76
CA PRO A 225 -12.78 14.36 5.32
C PRO A 225 -12.03 15.51 4.62
N ARG A 226 -11.13 15.13 3.69
CA ARG A 226 -10.35 16.12 2.91
C ARG A 226 -11.10 16.53 1.66
N ASP A 227 -11.18 17.85 1.42
CA ASP A 227 -11.72 18.42 0.19
C ASP A 227 -10.61 18.58 -0.85
N ARG A 228 -10.74 17.89 -1.99
CA ARG A 228 -9.78 17.91 -3.10
C ARG A 228 -9.62 19.29 -3.74
N THR A 229 -10.63 20.14 -3.61
CA THR A 229 -10.67 21.50 -4.18
C THR A 229 -10.15 22.56 -3.25
N SER A 230 -9.88 22.21 -1.98
CA SER A 230 -9.43 23.17 -0.97
C SER A 230 -8.04 23.73 -1.27
N THR A 231 -7.84 25.01 -1.02
CA THR A 231 -6.54 25.68 -1.15
C THR A 231 -5.47 25.00 -0.29
N ALA A 232 -5.84 24.57 0.91
CA ALA A 232 -4.91 23.89 1.81
C ALA A 232 -4.38 22.57 1.24
N LEU A 233 -5.22 21.77 0.53
CA LEU A 233 -4.77 20.56 -0.14
C LEU A 233 -3.87 20.89 -1.33
N LEU A 234 -4.18 21.94 -2.10
CA LEU A 234 -3.34 22.40 -3.22
C LEU A 234 -1.96 22.86 -2.75
N GLU A 235 -1.87 23.59 -1.64
CA GLU A 235 -0.60 24.01 -1.04
C GLU A 235 0.24 22.81 -0.61
N GLN A 236 -0.36 21.81 0.05
CA GLN A 236 0.34 20.57 0.43
C GLN A 236 0.83 19.80 -0.80
N ARG A 237 0.04 19.72 -1.88
CA ARG A 237 0.47 19.11 -3.15
C ARG A 237 1.67 19.83 -3.75
N GLN A 238 1.68 21.16 -3.76
CA GLN A 238 2.82 21.96 -4.25
C GLN A 238 4.08 21.69 -3.42
N ALA A 239 3.97 21.68 -2.09
CA ALA A 239 5.10 21.40 -1.20
C ALA A 239 5.69 20.01 -1.44
N VAL A 240 4.83 18.98 -1.58
CA VAL A 240 5.26 17.60 -1.85
C VAL A 240 5.87 17.48 -3.25
N SER A 241 5.28 18.10 -4.29
CA SER A 241 5.83 18.13 -5.64
C SER A 241 7.21 18.79 -5.67
N GLN A 242 7.38 19.91 -4.98
CA GLN A 242 8.67 20.58 -4.89
C GLN A 242 9.73 19.71 -4.19
N ALA A 243 9.37 19.02 -3.12
CA ALA A 243 10.27 18.10 -2.43
C ALA A 243 10.69 16.93 -3.33
N LEU A 244 9.77 16.41 -4.15
CA LEU A 244 10.06 15.35 -5.11
C LEU A 244 11.04 15.82 -6.19
N HIS A 245 10.80 16.99 -6.80
CA HIS A 245 11.72 17.57 -7.79
C HIS A 245 13.13 17.81 -7.23
N LEU A 246 13.21 18.28 -5.97
CA LEU A 246 14.51 18.46 -5.31
C LEU A 246 15.22 17.14 -5.04
N ALA A 247 14.50 16.07 -4.73
CA ALA A 247 15.09 14.75 -4.53
C ALA A 247 15.65 14.17 -5.84
N ASP A 248 14.96 14.40 -6.97
CA ASP A 248 15.39 13.94 -8.29
C ASP A 248 16.59 14.75 -8.83
N ALA A 249 16.76 16.02 -8.41
CA ALA A 249 17.83 16.91 -8.88
C ALA A 249 19.20 16.67 -8.21
N VAL A 250 19.27 15.86 -7.15
CA VAL A 250 20.53 15.60 -6.41
C VAL A 250 21.49 14.64 -7.16
N GLU A 251 21.11 14.12 -8.33
CA GLU A 251 21.90 13.19 -9.16
C GLU A 251 22.71 13.85 -10.29
N VAL A 252 22.84 15.18 -10.36
CA VAL A 252 23.62 15.86 -11.40
C VAL A 252 24.95 16.37 -10.85
#